data_2564e60b72fa45213db523d70de2485a
#
_entry.id   2564e60b72fa45213db523d70de2485a
#
_cell.length_a   1.000
_cell.length_b   1.000
_cell.length_c   1.000
_cell.angle_alpha   90.00
_cell.angle_beta   90.00
_cell.angle_gamma   90.00
#
_symmetry.space_group_name_H-M   'P 1'
#
loop_
_entity.id
_entity.type
_entity.pdbx_description
1 polymer ?
#
loop_
_entity_poly.entity_id
_entity_poly.type
_entity_poly.pdbx_seq_one_letter_code
_entity_poly.pdbx_strand_id
1 'polypeptide(L)'
;TTGNRILNENFPTVNTTPESLELIKLIDKSIKMGAKYFIMEVSSHALQIGRVDMLRFDSAIFTNLTQDHLDFHKTMENYFNAKKKIFTLLKSDGAGIINIDDKYGKMIFEENRGRNYISFSKNDKSADVYGEIINYTNDGMKIKINAKNYFEKISSISNESEYVVEVNLIGDYNLYNILGCVASLLSMGIDIDYILEKLSNISSIPGRFETIKNDLEARIVVDFAHTDDGLLNIGKTLQKITDNRVITIFGAGGDRDHDKRPK
;
A
#
# COMPACT_ATOMS: atom_id res chain seq x y z
N THR A 1 -11.28 4.45 -0.05
CA THR A 1 -10.83 5.30 1.08
C THR A 1 -11.87 5.30 2.15
N THR A 2 -11.48 5.07 3.40
CA THR A 2 -12.39 4.96 4.54
C THR A 2 -12.78 6.32 5.16
N GLY A 3 -12.24 7.43 4.65
CA GLY A 3 -12.45 8.79 5.13
C GLY A 3 -11.16 9.49 5.54
N ASN A 4 -11.30 10.70 6.05
CA ASN A 4 -10.20 11.46 6.66
C ASN A 4 -10.25 11.28 8.17
N ARG A 5 -9.08 11.08 8.80
CA ARG A 5 -8.95 10.95 10.25
C ARG A 5 -7.83 11.85 10.74
N ILE A 6 -8.09 12.63 11.75
CA ILE A 6 -7.08 13.42 12.45
C ILE A 6 -7.06 12.95 13.90
N LEU A 7 -5.95 12.31 14.31
CA LEU A 7 -5.84 11.62 15.59
C LEU A 7 -7.01 10.63 15.81
N ASN A 8 -7.92 10.93 16.71
CA ASN A 8 -9.08 10.09 17.04
C ASN A 8 -10.41 10.60 16.43
N GLU A 9 -10.39 11.67 15.65
CA GLU A 9 -11.58 12.25 15.03
C GLU A 9 -11.69 11.88 13.57
N ASN A 10 -12.88 11.43 13.14
CA ASN A 10 -13.19 11.13 11.75
C ASN A 10 -13.87 12.32 11.07
N PHE A 11 -13.48 12.58 9.83
CA PHE A 11 -14.04 13.63 8.98
C PHE A 11 -14.59 13.01 7.69
N PRO A 12 -15.75 13.46 7.22
CA PRO A 12 -16.28 12.99 5.94
C PRO A 12 -15.32 13.36 4.80
N THR A 13 -15.29 12.53 3.78
CA THR A 13 -14.58 12.83 2.54
C THR A 13 -15.46 12.50 1.34
N VAL A 14 -15.39 13.32 0.31
CA VAL A 14 -16.06 13.06 -0.97
C VAL A 14 -15.10 12.35 -1.94
N ASN A 15 -13.82 12.70 -1.87
CA ASN A 15 -12.78 12.17 -2.74
C ASN A 15 -11.70 11.47 -1.94
N THR A 16 -11.11 10.40 -2.49
CA THR A 16 -9.92 9.73 -1.94
C THR A 16 -8.80 10.72 -1.64
N THR A 17 -8.54 11.65 -2.57
CA THR A 17 -7.64 12.78 -2.38
C THR A 17 -8.48 14.05 -2.40
N PRO A 18 -8.59 14.80 -1.30
CA PRO A 18 -9.38 16.02 -1.22
C PRO A 18 -8.94 17.08 -2.24
N GLU A 19 -9.81 18.06 -2.50
CA GLU A 19 -9.46 19.23 -3.29
C GLU A 19 -8.37 20.08 -2.60
N SER A 20 -7.57 20.80 -3.36
CA SER A 20 -6.36 21.49 -2.87
C SER A 20 -6.63 22.37 -1.63
N LEU A 21 -7.69 23.16 -1.63
CA LEU A 21 -8.03 24.03 -0.50
C LEU A 21 -8.49 23.25 0.73
N GLU A 22 -9.25 22.18 0.51
CA GLU A 22 -9.70 21.29 1.59
C GLU A 22 -8.50 20.57 2.22
N LEU A 23 -7.59 20.08 1.38
CA LEU A 23 -6.37 19.42 1.81
C LEU A 23 -5.50 20.31 2.70
N ILE A 24 -5.29 21.58 2.30
CA ILE A 24 -4.56 22.57 3.11
C ILE A 24 -5.25 22.80 4.46
N LYS A 25 -6.59 22.93 4.47
CA LYS A 25 -7.35 23.11 5.71
C LYS A 25 -7.22 21.88 6.65
N LEU A 26 -7.23 20.67 6.08
CA LEU A 26 -7.03 19.44 6.84
C LEU A 26 -5.61 19.36 7.43
N ILE A 27 -4.59 19.73 6.67
CA ILE A 27 -3.20 19.76 7.15
C ILE A 27 -3.03 20.80 8.26
N ASP A 28 -3.52 22.04 8.06
CA ASP A 28 -3.48 23.10 9.09
C ASP A 28 -4.18 22.66 10.38
N LYS A 29 -5.37 22.05 10.24
CA LYS A 29 -6.10 21.50 11.39
C LYS A 29 -5.30 20.39 12.07
N SER A 30 -4.69 19.48 11.29
CA SER A 30 -3.86 18.39 11.84
C SER A 30 -2.69 18.90 12.65
N ILE A 31 -1.99 19.92 12.15
CA ILE A 31 -0.88 20.59 12.86
C ILE A 31 -1.36 21.21 14.17
N LYS A 32 -2.48 21.95 14.14
CA LYS A 32 -3.06 22.58 15.34
C LYS A 32 -3.50 21.57 16.39
N MET A 33 -3.90 20.36 15.96
CA MET A 33 -4.24 19.24 16.85
C MET A 33 -3.02 18.45 17.33
N GLY A 34 -1.79 18.80 16.90
CA GLY A 34 -0.55 18.17 17.34
C GLY A 34 -0.17 16.90 16.56
N ALA A 35 -0.72 16.67 15.37
CA ALA A 35 -0.30 15.57 14.52
C ALA A 35 1.15 15.79 14.05
N LYS A 36 1.97 14.74 14.16
CA LYS A 36 3.39 14.76 13.75
C LYS A 36 3.61 14.25 12.33
N TYR A 37 2.71 13.40 11.85
CA TYR A 37 2.77 12.77 10.54
C TYR A 37 1.46 13.00 9.80
N PHE A 38 1.55 13.22 8.51
CA PHE A 38 0.42 13.30 7.60
C PHE A 38 0.58 12.23 6.54
N ILE A 39 -0.34 11.27 6.53
CA ILE A 39 -0.32 10.12 5.61
C ILE A 39 -1.57 10.20 4.75
N MET A 40 -1.42 10.05 3.44
CA MET A 40 -2.55 10.14 2.53
C MET A 40 -2.40 9.19 1.33
N GLU A 41 -3.52 8.78 0.81
CA GLU A 41 -3.61 8.16 -0.51
C GLU A 41 -3.69 9.27 -1.56
N VAL A 42 -2.82 9.19 -2.58
CA VAL A 42 -2.79 10.17 -3.68
C VAL A 42 -3.24 9.48 -4.96
N SER A 43 -4.45 9.79 -5.41
CA SER A 43 -5.01 9.21 -6.64
C SER A 43 -4.32 9.78 -7.89
N SER A 44 -4.29 8.98 -8.96
CA SER A 44 -3.75 9.42 -10.26
C SER A 44 -4.51 10.62 -10.83
N HIS A 45 -5.83 10.70 -10.58
CA HIS A 45 -6.62 11.88 -10.93
C HIS A 45 -6.11 13.13 -10.21
N ALA A 46 -5.89 13.04 -8.90
CA ALA A 46 -5.39 14.17 -8.11
C ALA A 46 -4.01 14.65 -8.59
N LEU A 47 -3.13 13.72 -8.96
CA LEU A 47 -1.82 14.05 -9.55
C LEU A 47 -1.97 14.72 -10.92
N GLN A 48 -2.87 14.20 -11.77
CA GLN A 48 -3.08 14.75 -13.11
C GLN A 48 -3.63 16.18 -13.09
N ILE A 49 -4.57 16.47 -12.19
CA ILE A 49 -5.21 17.81 -12.11
C ILE A 49 -4.56 18.73 -11.06
N GLY A 50 -3.45 18.30 -10.45
CA GLY A 50 -2.62 19.16 -9.59
C GLY A 50 -3.14 19.39 -8.17
N ARG A 51 -4.05 18.55 -7.63
CA ARG A 51 -4.59 18.74 -6.28
C ARG A 51 -3.53 18.76 -5.18
N VAL A 52 -2.38 18.13 -5.41
CA VAL A 52 -1.29 17.99 -4.43
C VAL A 52 0.00 18.72 -4.84
N ASP A 53 0.00 19.49 -5.91
CA ASP A 53 1.21 20.14 -6.46
C ASP A 53 1.89 21.10 -5.46
N MET A 54 1.15 21.62 -4.47
CA MET A 54 1.68 22.45 -3.39
C MET A 54 2.41 21.67 -2.29
N LEU A 55 2.27 20.33 -2.24
CA LEU A 55 2.88 19.51 -1.20
C LEU A 55 4.29 19.06 -1.58
N ARG A 56 5.09 18.76 -0.56
CA ARG A 56 6.35 18.04 -0.69
C ARG A 56 6.36 16.90 0.31
N PHE A 57 6.66 15.70 -0.18
CA PHE A 57 6.58 14.47 0.59
C PHE A 57 7.96 14.04 1.08
N ASP A 58 8.02 13.54 2.32
CA ASP A 58 9.20 12.88 2.88
C ASP A 58 9.36 11.48 2.29
N SER A 59 8.24 10.80 2.00
CA SER A 59 8.24 9.47 1.39
C SER A 59 7.05 9.34 0.45
N ALA A 60 7.24 8.69 -0.69
CA ALA A 60 6.18 8.34 -1.64
C ALA A 60 6.28 6.88 -2.03
N ILE A 61 5.18 6.12 -1.90
CA ILE A 61 5.14 4.69 -2.16
C ILE A 61 4.41 4.41 -3.48
N PHE A 62 5.05 3.66 -4.37
CA PHE A 62 4.42 3.07 -5.54
C PHE A 62 4.14 1.58 -5.28
N THR A 63 2.87 1.22 -5.18
CA THR A 63 2.44 -0.15 -4.85
C THR A 63 2.33 -1.02 -6.09
N ASN A 64 1.55 -0.58 -7.09
CA ASN A 64 1.35 -1.27 -8.35
C ASN A 64 0.62 -0.39 -9.37
N LEU A 65 0.55 -0.88 -10.62
CA LEU A 65 -0.28 -0.30 -11.67
C LEU A 65 -0.91 -1.41 -12.51
N THR A 66 -2.19 -1.65 -12.29
CA THR A 66 -3.04 -2.53 -13.11
C THR A 66 -4.07 -1.70 -13.88
N GLN A 67 -4.72 -2.30 -14.87
CA GLN A 67 -5.71 -1.59 -15.70
C GLN A 67 -6.87 -1.08 -14.84
N ASP A 68 -6.98 0.23 -14.75
CA ASP A 68 -8.10 0.96 -14.18
C ASP A 68 -8.12 2.40 -14.70
N HIS A 69 -9.22 3.12 -14.52
CA HIS A 69 -9.33 4.55 -14.83
C HIS A 69 -8.97 4.93 -16.28
N LEU A 70 -9.11 4.03 -17.25
CA LEU A 70 -8.84 4.33 -18.67
C LEU A 70 -9.93 5.22 -19.30
N ASP A 71 -11.09 5.29 -18.69
CA ASP A 71 -12.12 6.28 -18.99
C ASP A 71 -11.56 7.71 -18.85
N PHE A 72 -10.71 7.97 -17.88
CA PHE A 72 -10.04 9.25 -17.63
C PHE A 72 -8.69 9.37 -18.33
N HIS A 73 -7.77 8.43 -18.09
CA HIS A 73 -6.38 8.51 -18.57
C HIS A 73 -6.22 8.13 -20.05
N LYS A 74 -7.20 7.46 -20.66
CA LYS A 74 -7.24 6.96 -22.06
C LYS A 74 -6.26 5.84 -22.36
N THR A 75 -5.04 5.86 -21.85
CA THR A 75 -4.01 4.84 -22.06
C THR A 75 -3.29 4.48 -20.76
N MET A 76 -2.74 3.26 -20.70
CA MET A 76 -1.90 2.82 -19.58
C MET A 76 -0.64 3.68 -19.44
N GLU A 77 -0.10 4.20 -20.53
CA GLU A 77 1.04 5.10 -20.51
C GLU A 77 0.72 6.42 -19.81
N ASN A 78 -0.39 7.05 -20.17
CA ASN A 78 -0.86 8.27 -19.50
C ASN A 78 -1.15 8.02 -18.01
N TYR A 79 -1.74 6.87 -17.69
CA TYR A 79 -2.02 6.48 -16.31
C TYR A 79 -0.73 6.30 -15.52
N PHE A 80 0.26 5.64 -16.11
CA PHE A 80 1.60 5.47 -15.52
C PHE A 80 2.28 6.82 -15.29
N ASN A 81 2.31 7.69 -16.30
CA ASN A 81 2.91 9.01 -16.20
C ASN A 81 2.24 9.88 -15.13
N ALA A 82 0.91 9.80 -15.01
CA ALA A 82 0.17 10.49 -13.95
C ALA A 82 0.59 9.99 -12.55
N LYS A 83 0.67 8.67 -12.32
CA LYS A 83 1.13 8.12 -11.04
C LYS A 83 2.60 8.46 -10.75
N LYS A 84 3.47 8.38 -11.75
CA LYS A 84 4.90 8.69 -11.63
C LYS A 84 5.16 10.12 -11.18
N LYS A 85 4.24 11.06 -11.49
CA LYS A 85 4.36 12.47 -11.08
C LYS A 85 4.56 12.65 -9.57
N ILE A 86 4.07 11.73 -8.71
CA ILE A 86 4.23 11.86 -7.25
C ILE A 86 5.71 11.96 -6.83
N PHE A 87 6.61 11.32 -7.55
CA PHE A 87 8.04 11.33 -7.24
C PHE A 87 8.72 12.68 -7.55
N THR A 88 8.10 13.52 -8.38
CA THR A 88 8.55 14.90 -8.60
C THR A 88 8.19 15.82 -7.43
N LEU A 89 7.32 15.36 -6.55
CA LEU A 89 6.87 16.07 -5.35
C LEU A 89 7.61 15.62 -4.08
N LEU A 90 8.62 14.77 -4.20
CA LEU A 90 9.50 14.44 -3.07
C LEU A 90 10.33 15.66 -2.67
N LYS A 91 10.62 15.77 -1.38
CA LYS A 91 11.67 16.67 -0.85
C LYS A 91 13.03 16.28 -1.42
N SER A 92 14.03 17.16 -1.29
CA SER A 92 15.39 16.89 -1.78
C SER A 92 16.03 15.66 -1.13
N ASP A 93 15.68 15.37 0.12
CA ASP A 93 16.09 14.23 0.93
C ASP A 93 15.01 13.14 1.03
N GLY A 94 13.86 13.35 0.38
CA GLY A 94 12.73 12.43 0.40
C GLY A 94 13.01 11.11 -0.31
N ALA A 95 12.33 10.05 0.12
CA ALA A 95 12.52 8.69 -0.38
C ALA A 95 11.39 8.22 -1.31
N GLY A 96 11.76 7.64 -2.45
CA GLY A 96 10.84 6.89 -3.32
C GLY A 96 10.83 5.40 -2.94
N ILE A 97 9.67 4.86 -2.56
CA ILE A 97 9.52 3.47 -2.14
C ILE A 97 8.81 2.69 -3.25
N ILE A 98 9.48 1.71 -3.83
CA ILE A 98 9.06 1.14 -5.11
C ILE A 98 8.86 -0.38 -5.03
N ASN A 99 7.69 -0.85 -5.40
CA ASN A 99 7.44 -2.26 -5.67
C ASN A 99 8.09 -2.67 -7.00
N ILE A 100 9.19 -3.40 -6.95
CA ILE A 100 9.90 -3.85 -8.15
C ILE A 100 9.36 -5.15 -8.75
N ASP A 101 8.40 -5.78 -8.11
CA ASP A 101 7.65 -6.90 -8.70
C ASP A 101 6.58 -6.40 -9.69
N ASP A 102 6.19 -5.14 -9.60
CA ASP A 102 5.35 -4.48 -10.58
C ASP A 102 6.19 -3.99 -11.76
N LYS A 103 5.72 -4.26 -12.99
CA LYS A 103 6.41 -3.87 -14.23
C LYS A 103 6.74 -2.37 -14.26
N TYR A 104 5.78 -1.53 -13.91
CA TYR A 104 5.93 -0.07 -13.95
C TYR A 104 6.77 0.43 -12.76
N GLY A 105 6.63 -0.23 -11.60
CA GLY A 105 7.50 0.02 -10.46
C GLY A 105 8.96 -0.24 -10.81
N LYS A 106 9.25 -1.37 -11.45
CA LYS A 106 10.60 -1.69 -11.92
C LYS A 106 11.16 -0.62 -12.86
N MET A 107 10.36 -0.13 -13.80
CA MET A 107 10.76 0.98 -14.70
C MET A 107 11.11 2.24 -13.91
N ILE A 108 10.26 2.66 -12.93
CA ILE A 108 10.53 3.83 -12.08
C ILE A 108 11.86 3.65 -11.34
N PHE A 109 12.09 2.47 -10.77
CA PHE A 109 13.29 2.19 -9.97
C PHE A 109 14.55 2.25 -10.83
N GLU A 110 14.52 1.65 -12.02
CA GLU A 110 15.65 1.64 -12.95
C GLU A 110 16.00 3.04 -13.48
N GLU A 111 15.00 3.87 -13.78
CA GLU A 111 15.21 5.25 -14.23
C GLU A 111 15.78 6.18 -13.14
N ASN A 112 15.68 5.80 -11.88
CA ASN A 112 16.08 6.61 -10.74
C ASN A 112 17.23 5.98 -9.93
N ARG A 113 18.03 5.11 -10.53
CA ARG A 113 19.22 4.54 -9.90
C ARG A 113 20.15 5.65 -9.41
N GLY A 114 20.66 5.50 -8.18
CA GLY A 114 21.54 6.48 -7.54
C GLY A 114 20.83 7.64 -6.82
N ARG A 115 19.50 7.69 -6.86
CA ARG A 115 18.68 8.57 -6.00
C ARG A 115 18.28 7.84 -4.73
N ASN A 116 17.64 8.55 -3.79
CA ASN A 116 17.11 7.96 -2.57
C ASN A 116 15.83 7.16 -2.87
N TYR A 117 15.97 6.05 -3.61
CA TYR A 117 14.90 5.13 -3.94
C TYR A 117 15.18 3.78 -3.29
N ILE A 118 14.16 3.23 -2.63
CA ILE A 118 14.20 1.98 -1.89
C ILE A 118 13.24 1.01 -2.56
N SER A 119 13.75 -0.13 -2.98
CA SER A 119 12.97 -1.20 -3.58
C SER A 119 12.39 -2.12 -2.52
N PHE A 120 11.17 -2.61 -2.77
CA PHE A 120 10.62 -3.73 -2.02
C PHE A 120 10.05 -4.80 -2.96
N SER A 121 10.11 -6.05 -2.51
CA SER A 121 9.70 -7.22 -3.30
C SER A 121 9.36 -8.41 -2.41
N LYS A 122 8.50 -9.30 -2.90
CA LYS A 122 8.32 -10.65 -2.36
C LYS A 122 8.94 -11.73 -3.25
N ASN A 123 9.37 -11.40 -4.47
CA ASN A 123 9.90 -12.34 -5.46
C ASN A 123 11.41 -12.16 -5.68
N ASP A 124 11.94 -10.95 -5.54
CA ASP A 124 13.34 -10.62 -5.78
C ASP A 124 14.08 -10.36 -4.46
N LYS A 125 14.92 -11.31 -4.06
CA LYS A 125 15.74 -11.21 -2.84
C LYS A 125 16.82 -10.14 -2.89
N SER A 126 17.07 -9.55 -4.06
CA SER A 126 18.00 -8.44 -4.21
C SER A 126 17.37 -7.08 -3.90
N ALA A 127 16.07 -7.01 -3.64
CA ALA A 127 15.40 -5.79 -3.20
C ALA A 127 15.99 -5.28 -1.88
N ASP A 128 15.93 -3.96 -1.67
CA ASP A 128 16.37 -3.34 -0.41
C ASP A 128 15.58 -3.90 0.78
N VAL A 129 14.27 -4.12 0.60
CA VAL A 129 13.40 -4.79 1.57
C VAL A 129 12.68 -5.95 0.89
N TYR A 130 12.99 -7.16 1.30
CA TYR A 130 12.39 -8.39 0.79
C TYR A 130 11.50 -9.03 1.87
N GLY A 131 10.44 -9.71 1.46
CA GLY A 131 9.64 -10.50 2.41
C GLY A 131 8.92 -11.67 1.78
N GLU A 132 8.65 -12.67 2.60
CA GLU A 132 7.91 -13.86 2.21
C GLU A 132 6.92 -14.28 3.29
N ILE A 133 5.82 -14.92 2.90
CA ILE A 133 4.89 -15.56 3.84
C ILE A 133 5.44 -16.93 4.18
N ILE A 134 5.70 -17.17 5.46
CA ILE A 134 6.14 -18.48 5.96
C ILE A 134 4.93 -19.42 6.00
N ASN A 135 3.84 -18.98 6.64
CA ASN A 135 2.59 -19.72 6.72
C ASN A 135 1.42 -18.79 7.04
N TYR A 136 0.22 -19.25 6.74
CA TYR A 136 -1.02 -18.62 7.20
C TYR A 136 -1.41 -19.15 8.56
N THR A 137 -1.97 -18.28 9.41
CA THR A 137 -2.59 -18.62 10.68
C THR A 137 -4.11 -18.49 10.56
N ASN A 138 -4.85 -18.77 11.63
CA ASN A 138 -6.31 -18.62 11.60
C ASN A 138 -6.76 -17.19 11.32
N ASP A 139 -6.05 -16.19 11.85
CA ASP A 139 -6.46 -14.78 11.79
C ASP A 139 -5.43 -13.89 11.06
N GLY A 140 -4.38 -14.48 10.48
CA GLY A 140 -3.33 -13.71 9.87
C GLY A 140 -2.31 -14.52 9.09
N MET A 141 -1.08 -14.05 9.11
CA MET A 141 0.06 -14.72 8.50
C MET A 141 1.34 -14.47 9.32
N LYS A 142 2.22 -15.47 9.30
CA LYS A 142 3.59 -15.34 9.76
C LYS A 142 4.48 -15.02 8.57
N ILE A 143 5.19 -13.92 8.66
CA ILE A 143 6.02 -13.41 7.56
C ILE A 143 7.47 -13.31 8.00
N LYS A 144 8.37 -13.45 7.02
CA LYS A 144 9.77 -13.11 7.16
C LYS A 144 10.06 -11.85 6.37
N ILE A 145 10.77 -10.90 6.99
CA ILE A 145 11.23 -9.66 6.36
C ILE A 145 12.75 -9.67 6.39
N ASN A 146 13.38 -9.35 5.27
CA ASN A 146 14.82 -9.16 5.15
C ASN A 146 15.09 -7.74 4.66
N ALA A 147 15.85 -6.96 5.43
CA ALA A 147 16.23 -5.60 5.12
C ALA A 147 17.76 -5.42 4.99
N LYS A 148 18.49 -6.53 4.76
CA LYS A 148 19.95 -6.54 4.67
C LYS A 148 20.47 -5.55 3.63
N ASN A 149 19.94 -5.60 2.42
CA ASN A 149 20.38 -4.74 1.33
C ASN A 149 20.12 -3.25 1.63
N TYR A 150 19.03 -2.95 2.33
CA TYR A 150 18.75 -1.59 2.80
C TYR A 150 19.82 -1.12 3.81
N PHE A 151 20.11 -1.92 4.84
CA PHE A 151 21.11 -1.55 5.84
C PHE A 151 22.53 -1.45 5.26
N GLU A 152 22.93 -2.32 4.35
CA GLU A 152 24.18 -2.24 3.62
C GLU A 152 24.28 -0.94 2.81
N LYS A 153 23.19 -0.53 2.16
CA LYS A 153 23.11 0.69 1.33
C LYS A 153 23.30 1.98 2.15
N ILE A 154 22.79 2.03 3.38
CA ILE A 154 22.94 3.20 4.25
C ILE A 154 24.17 3.11 5.17
N SER A 155 25.05 2.14 4.95
CA SER A 155 26.25 1.89 5.76
C SER A 155 25.95 1.64 7.24
N SER A 156 24.75 1.20 7.57
CA SER A 156 24.36 0.81 8.93
C SER A 156 24.72 -0.64 9.15
N ILE A 157 25.51 -0.90 10.21
CA ILE A 157 25.84 -2.27 10.59
C ILE A 157 24.64 -2.83 11.37
N SER A 158 23.87 -3.70 10.72
CA SER A 158 22.88 -4.52 11.42
C SER A 158 23.41 -5.93 11.59
N ASN A 159 23.47 -6.43 12.82
CA ASN A 159 23.84 -7.82 13.11
C ASN A 159 22.72 -8.78 12.70
N GLU A 160 21.48 -8.33 12.75
CA GLU A 160 20.29 -9.04 12.25
C GLU A 160 19.73 -8.31 11.03
N SER A 161 19.42 -9.06 10.02
CA SER A 161 18.84 -8.56 8.78
C SER A 161 17.58 -9.30 8.36
N GLU A 162 17.30 -10.44 9.04
CA GLU A 162 16.10 -11.24 8.84
C GLU A 162 15.24 -11.23 10.10
N TYR A 163 13.99 -10.89 9.95
CA TYR A 163 13.03 -10.72 11.02
C TYR A 163 11.80 -11.57 10.75
N VAL A 164 11.27 -12.20 11.78
CA VAL A 164 10.03 -12.98 11.69
C VAL A 164 8.97 -12.34 12.56
N VAL A 165 7.81 -12.06 12.01
CA VAL A 165 6.70 -11.43 12.71
C VAL A 165 5.37 -12.07 12.32
N GLU A 166 4.45 -12.19 13.27
CA GLU A 166 3.05 -12.55 13.03
C GLU A 166 2.20 -11.29 12.92
N VAL A 167 1.35 -11.25 11.90
CA VAL A 167 0.48 -10.10 11.62
C VAL A 167 -0.96 -10.56 11.39
N ASN A 168 -1.93 -9.79 11.87
CA ASN A 168 -3.35 -10.09 11.70
C ASN A 168 -3.87 -9.59 10.35
N LEU A 169 -3.10 -9.80 9.30
CA LEU A 169 -3.43 -9.50 7.91
C LEU A 169 -3.21 -10.74 7.07
N ILE A 170 -4.02 -10.96 6.05
CA ILE A 170 -3.98 -12.15 5.20
C ILE A 170 -3.81 -11.74 3.73
N GLY A 171 -2.99 -12.49 3.01
CA GLY A 171 -2.84 -12.38 1.56
C GLY A 171 -1.55 -11.70 1.07
N ASP A 172 -1.13 -12.13 -0.11
CA ASP A 172 0.10 -11.66 -0.76
C ASP A 172 0.10 -10.12 -0.95
N TYR A 173 -1.06 -9.53 -1.26
CA TYR A 173 -1.18 -8.07 -1.42
C TYR A 173 -0.96 -7.32 -0.10
N ASN A 174 -1.35 -7.90 1.04
CA ASN A 174 -1.04 -7.33 2.34
C ASN A 174 0.45 -7.46 2.69
N LEU A 175 1.13 -8.51 2.23
CA LEU A 175 2.58 -8.58 2.34
C LEU A 175 3.23 -7.41 1.59
N TYR A 176 2.83 -7.12 0.35
CA TYR A 176 3.32 -5.94 -0.38
C TYR A 176 3.05 -4.63 0.37
N ASN A 177 1.85 -4.46 0.93
CA ASN A 177 1.52 -3.28 1.72
C ASN A 177 2.44 -3.14 2.94
N ILE A 178 2.71 -4.25 3.64
CA ILE A 178 3.62 -4.29 4.79
C ILE A 178 5.04 -3.91 4.36
N LEU A 179 5.57 -4.53 3.30
CA LEU A 179 6.93 -4.25 2.82
C LEU A 179 7.10 -2.78 2.41
N GLY A 180 6.11 -2.20 1.71
CA GLY A 180 6.09 -0.79 1.37
C GLY A 180 6.07 0.12 2.61
N CYS A 181 5.27 -0.22 3.63
CA CYS A 181 5.25 0.48 4.91
C CYS A 181 6.60 0.38 5.63
N VAL A 182 7.17 -0.82 5.75
CA VAL A 182 8.48 -1.05 6.39
C VAL A 182 9.55 -0.22 5.71
N ALA A 183 9.65 -0.30 4.38
CA ALA A 183 10.63 0.47 3.60
C ALA A 183 10.46 1.98 3.79
N SER A 184 9.22 2.48 3.84
CA SER A 184 8.94 3.89 4.09
C SER A 184 9.35 4.33 5.49
N LEU A 185 9.02 3.56 6.52
CA LEU A 185 9.37 3.88 7.90
C LEU A 185 10.88 3.80 8.15
N LEU A 186 11.56 2.81 7.57
CA LEU A 186 13.01 2.72 7.59
C LEU A 186 13.66 3.95 6.94
N SER A 187 13.14 4.42 5.81
CA SER A 187 13.65 5.63 5.13
C SER A 187 13.53 6.89 5.98
N MET A 188 12.61 6.90 6.93
CA MET A 188 12.42 7.99 7.89
C MET A 188 13.25 7.81 9.18
N GLY A 189 14.11 6.80 9.23
CA GLY A 189 14.96 6.51 10.39
C GLY A 189 14.23 5.88 11.56
N ILE A 190 13.05 5.31 11.35
CA ILE A 190 12.32 4.58 12.39
C ILE A 190 13.00 3.22 12.59
N ASP A 191 13.23 2.89 13.85
CA ASP A 191 13.88 1.65 14.25
C ASP A 191 13.06 0.41 13.84
N ILE A 192 13.75 -0.62 13.34
CA ILE A 192 13.09 -1.84 12.81
C ILE A 192 12.35 -2.62 13.91
N ASP A 193 12.90 -2.71 15.11
CA ASP A 193 12.27 -3.46 16.21
C ASP A 193 10.95 -2.78 16.62
N TYR A 194 10.95 -1.43 16.63
CA TYR A 194 9.73 -0.66 16.86
C TYR A 194 8.69 -0.89 15.75
N ILE A 195 9.12 -0.94 14.48
CA ILE A 195 8.23 -1.24 13.35
C ILE A 195 7.60 -2.62 13.53
N LEU A 196 8.40 -3.64 13.84
CA LEU A 196 7.93 -5.02 14.00
C LEU A 196 6.97 -5.17 15.19
N GLU A 197 7.26 -4.52 16.31
CA GLU A 197 6.34 -4.46 17.47
C GLU A 197 4.97 -3.88 17.05
N LYS A 198 4.97 -2.81 16.27
CA LYS A 198 3.70 -2.21 15.82
C LYS A 198 2.97 -3.05 14.77
N LEU A 199 3.70 -3.72 13.89
CA LEU A 199 3.12 -4.66 12.90
C LEU A 199 2.38 -5.81 13.57
N SER A 200 2.94 -6.40 14.63
CA SER A 200 2.29 -7.51 15.35
C SER A 200 0.98 -7.09 16.05
N ASN A 201 0.82 -5.81 16.33
CA ASN A 201 -0.36 -5.23 16.98
C ASN A 201 -1.40 -4.67 16.01
N ILE A 202 -1.18 -4.74 14.69
CA ILE A 202 -2.16 -4.28 13.70
C ILE A 202 -3.38 -5.22 13.74
N SER A 203 -4.55 -4.64 13.95
CA SER A 203 -5.83 -5.31 13.73
C SER A 203 -6.18 -5.36 12.24
N SER A 204 -7.17 -6.18 11.87
CA SER A 204 -7.70 -6.19 10.50
C SER A 204 -8.07 -4.78 10.03
N ILE A 205 -7.80 -4.48 8.77
CA ILE A 205 -8.16 -3.21 8.15
C ILE A 205 -9.57 -3.35 7.59
N PRO A 206 -10.53 -2.48 7.95
CA PRO A 206 -11.89 -2.54 7.45
C PRO A 206 -11.94 -2.59 5.91
N GLY A 207 -12.66 -3.58 5.37
CA GLY A 207 -12.77 -3.79 3.92
C GLY A 207 -11.49 -4.25 3.22
N ARG A 208 -10.48 -4.76 3.94
CA ARG A 208 -9.25 -5.36 3.38
C ARG A 208 -9.04 -6.76 3.96
N PHE A 209 -9.64 -7.77 3.30
CA PHE A 209 -9.73 -9.14 3.81
C PHE A 209 -10.23 -9.17 5.26
N GLU A 210 -11.18 -8.33 5.57
CA GLU A 210 -11.73 -8.17 6.91
C GLU A 210 -12.53 -9.42 7.27
N THR A 211 -12.07 -10.15 8.29
CA THR A 211 -12.80 -11.31 8.81
C THR A 211 -13.84 -10.84 9.80
N ILE A 212 -15.12 -11.11 9.51
CA ILE A 212 -16.24 -10.78 10.39
C ILE A 212 -16.44 -11.89 11.42
N LYS A 213 -16.34 -11.52 12.70
CA LYS A 213 -16.65 -12.45 13.80
C LYS A 213 -18.12 -12.85 13.73
N ASN A 214 -18.39 -14.14 13.81
CA ASN A 214 -19.74 -14.71 13.77
C ASN A 214 -19.78 -16.05 14.49
N ASP A 215 -20.99 -16.54 14.77
CA ASP A 215 -21.25 -17.82 15.44
C ASP A 215 -21.52 -18.96 14.43
N LEU A 216 -21.28 -18.73 13.13
CA LEU A 216 -21.46 -19.73 12.08
C LEU A 216 -20.17 -20.55 11.92
N GLU A 217 -20.31 -21.79 11.45
CA GLU A 217 -19.17 -22.61 11.04
C GLU A 217 -18.60 -22.15 9.67
N ALA A 218 -18.56 -20.84 9.44
CA ALA A 218 -18.12 -20.24 8.20
C ALA A 218 -17.26 -19.00 8.48
N ARG A 219 -16.21 -18.85 7.70
CA ARG A 219 -15.44 -17.60 7.67
C ARG A 219 -16.14 -16.61 6.74
N ILE A 220 -16.53 -15.46 7.27
CA ILE A 220 -17.08 -14.35 6.48
C ILE A 220 -15.98 -13.34 6.27
N VAL A 221 -15.67 -13.04 4.99
CA VAL A 221 -14.63 -12.09 4.60
C VAL A 221 -15.25 -10.96 3.82
N VAL A 222 -14.92 -9.72 4.17
CA VAL A 222 -15.31 -8.50 3.44
C VAL A 222 -14.07 -7.87 2.83
N ASP A 223 -14.12 -7.58 1.53
CA ASP A 223 -13.03 -6.89 0.83
C ASP A 223 -13.57 -5.88 -0.18
N PHE A 224 -12.81 -4.84 -0.42
CA PHE A 224 -13.15 -3.75 -1.34
C PHE A 224 -12.73 -4.04 -2.80
N ALA A 225 -12.22 -5.23 -3.09
CA ALA A 225 -11.81 -5.60 -4.44
C ALA A 225 -12.99 -5.49 -5.42
N HIS A 226 -12.79 -4.74 -6.50
CA HIS A 226 -13.75 -4.47 -7.55
C HIS A 226 -13.11 -4.39 -8.94
N THR A 227 -11.86 -4.82 -9.03
CA THR A 227 -11.10 -4.96 -10.28
C THR A 227 -10.77 -6.42 -10.51
N ASP A 228 -10.52 -6.83 -11.76
CA ASP A 228 -10.19 -8.19 -12.13
C ASP A 228 -9.00 -8.72 -11.32
N ASP A 229 -7.94 -7.93 -11.24
CA ASP A 229 -6.75 -8.28 -10.46
C ASP A 229 -7.05 -8.38 -8.96
N GLY A 230 -7.85 -7.47 -8.42
CA GLY A 230 -8.27 -7.50 -7.02
C GLY A 230 -9.07 -8.76 -6.69
N LEU A 231 -10.07 -9.11 -7.49
CA LEU A 231 -10.88 -10.32 -7.31
C LEU A 231 -10.04 -11.59 -7.47
N LEU A 232 -9.13 -11.63 -8.46
CA LEU A 232 -8.22 -12.74 -8.66
C LEU A 232 -7.29 -12.96 -7.45
N ASN A 233 -6.74 -11.90 -6.90
CA ASN A 233 -5.84 -11.96 -5.74
C ASN A 233 -6.57 -12.47 -4.49
N ILE A 234 -7.80 -12.03 -4.26
CA ILE A 234 -8.62 -12.55 -3.16
C ILE A 234 -8.97 -14.01 -3.37
N GLY A 235 -9.41 -14.39 -4.58
CA GLY A 235 -9.70 -15.79 -4.90
C GLY A 235 -8.51 -16.70 -4.66
N LYS A 236 -7.31 -16.32 -5.13
CA LYS A 236 -6.08 -17.06 -4.87
C LYS A 236 -5.73 -17.14 -3.38
N THR A 237 -5.97 -16.07 -2.63
CA THR A 237 -5.74 -16.07 -1.18
C THR A 237 -6.69 -17.03 -0.48
N LEU A 238 -7.98 -17.00 -0.82
CA LEU A 238 -8.97 -17.91 -0.25
C LEU A 238 -8.62 -19.38 -0.54
N GLN A 239 -8.19 -19.71 -1.77
CA GLN A 239 -7.75 -21.05 -2.13
C GLN A 239 -6.54 -21.56 -1.33
N LYS A 240 -5.67 -20.64 -0.85
CA LYS A 240 -4.52 -20.99 -0.02
C LYS A 240 -4.87 -21.28 1.44
N ILE A 241 -5.96 -20.73 1.93
CA ILE A 241 -6.31 -20.76 3.37
C ILE A 241 -7.51 -21.67 3.68
N THR A 242 -8.16 -22.25 2.67
CA THR A 242 -9.27 -23.18 2.86
C THR A 242 -9.34 -24.24 1.78
N ASP A 243 -9.58 -25.48 2.19
CA ASP A 243 -9.92 -26.60 1.30
C ASP A 243 -11.44 -26.73 1.13
N ASN A 244 -12.21 -25.93 1.84
CA ASN A 244 -13.66 -25.95 1.85
C ASN A 244 -14.25 -25.13 0.69
N ARG A 245 -15.57 -25.22 0.52
CA ARG A 245 -16.32 -24.46 -0.47
C ARG A 245 -16.20 -22.96 -0.24
N VAL A 246 -15.80 -22.20 -1.26
CA VAL A 246 -15.82 -20.75 -1.29
C VAL A 246 -17.08 -20.26 -1.98
N ILE A 247 -17.83 -19.37 -1.32
CA ILE A 247 -18.99 -18.68 -1.89
C ILE A 247 -18.61 -17.22 -2.03
N THR A 248 -18.61 -16.70 -3.27
CA THR A 248 -18.28 -15.32 -3.56
C THR A 248 -19.54 -14.54 -3.92
N ILE A 249 -19.74 -13.40 -3.25
CA ILE A 249 -20.79 -12.43 -3.57
C ILE A 249 -20.07 -11.15 -3.98
N PHE A 250 -20.27 -10.72 -5.23
CA PHE A 250 -19.67 -9.50 -5.74
C PHE A 250 -20.61 -8.76 -6.67
N GLY A 251 -20.34 -7.48 -6.91
CA GLY A 251 -21.07 -6.66 -7.85
C GLY A 251 -20.19 -5.58 -8.46
N ALA A 252 -20.46 -5.25 -9.72
CA ALA A 252 -19.86 -4.11 -10.41
C ALA A 252 -20.84 -2.95 -10.40
N GLY A 253 -20.54 -1.90 -9.61
CA GLY A 253 -21.41 -0.73 -9.47
C GLY A 253 -21.17 0.35 -10.51
N GLY A 254 -22.25 1.02 -10.90
CA GLY A 254 -22.22 2.32 -11.57
C GLY A 254 -21.85 2.33 -13.06
N ASP A 255 -21.77 3.56 -13.57
CA ASP A 255 -21.47 3.87 -14.97
C ASP A 255 -19.95 4.08 -15.22
N ARG A 256 -19.12 3.33 -14.49
CA ARG A 256 -17.67 3.32 -14.69
C ARG A 256 -17.30 2.29 -15.77
N ASP A 257 -16.01 2.16 -16.06
CA ASP A 257 -15.44 1.29 -17.07
C ASP A 257 -16.25 0.00 -17.33
N HIS A 258 -17.05 -0.01 -18.41
CA HIS A 258 -17.92 -1.12 -18.78
C HIS A 258 -17.15 -2.34 -19.27
N ASP A 259 -15.90 -2.14 -19.73
CA ASP A 259 -15.05 -3.20 -20.28
C ASP A 259 -14.49 -4.14 -19.19
N LYS A 260 -14.67 -3.78 -17.93
CA LYS A 260 -14.31 -4.64 -16.79
C LYS A 260 -15.31 -5.77 -16.53
N ARG A 261 -16.56 -5.62 -16.97
CA ARG A 261 -17.65 -6.51 -16.57
C ARG A 261 -17.59 -7.92 -17.15
N PRO A 262 -17.06 -8.14 -18.38
CA PRO A 262 -16.96 -9.49 -18.96
C PRO A 262 -15.71 -10.26 -18.56
N LYS A 263 -14.77 -9.64 -17.85
CA LYS A 263 -13.52 -10.27 -17.40
C LYS A 263 -13.67 -10.86 -16.01
#